data_7fe8d98a8009437a92ab279997fb56f6
#
_entry.id   7fe8d98a8009437a92ab279997fb56f6
#
_cell.length_a   1.000
_cell.length_b   1.000
_cell.length_c   1.000
_cell.angle_alpha   90.00
_cell.angle_beta   90.00
_cell.angle_gamma   90.00
#
_symmetry.space_group_name_H-M   'P 1'
#
loop_
_entity.id
_entity.type
_entity.pdbx_description
1 polymer ?
#
loop_
_entity_poly.entity_id
_entity_poly.type
_entity_poly.pdbx_seq_one_letter_code
_entity_poly.pdbx_strand_id
1 'polypeptide(L)'
;MKIGLIGLGRMGYNLALNARDHGHEVVVFNRTLEKVKEAEKQGMIGAYSLEELVLKLEGRRVIWLMVPAGNSVDEMISKLVPLLNKHDIIIDGGNS
;
A
#
# COMPACT_ATOMS: atom_id res chain seq x y z
N MET A 1 5.29 -10.10 -9.42
CA MET A 1 5.41 -9.92 -7.97
C MET A 1 4.19 -9.15 -7.46
N LYS A 2 3.72 -9.50 -6.27
CA LYS A 2 2.59 -8.79 -5.66
C LYS A 2 3.11 -7.85 -4.57
N ILE A 3 2.78 -6.59 -4.67
CA ILE A 3 3.25 -5.58 -3.71
C ILE A 3 2.05 -4.82 -3.12
N GLY A 4 2.22 -4.37 -1.88
CA GLY A 4 1.24 -3.54 -1.21
C GLY A 4 1.67 -2.08 -1.25
N LEU A 5 0.69 -1.19 -1.34
CA LEU A 5 0.96 0.24 -1.35
C LEU A 5 -0.10 0.96 -0.53
N ILE A 6 0.35 1.72 0.44
CA ILE A 6 -0.53 2.52 1.30
C ILE A 6 -0.29 3.99 1.02
N GLY A 7 -1.36 4.70 0.67
CA GLY A 7 -1.29 6.11 0.36
C GLY A 7 -1.35 6.37 -1.12
N LEU A 8 -2.50 6.84 -1.60
CA LEU A 8 -2.75 7.08 -3.01
C LEU A 8 -2.77 8.58 -3.33
N GLY A 9 -1.89 9.33 -2.70
CA GLY A 9 -1.61 10.68 -3.14
C GLY A 9 -0.94 10.63 -4.51
N ARG A 10 -0.54 11.78 -5.01
CA ARG A 10 0.00 11.87 -6.37
C ARG A 10 1.17 10.91 -6.62
N MET A 11 2.14 10.89 -5.70
CA MET A 11 3.33 10.03 -5.87
C MET A 11 2.99 8.56 -5.71
N GLY A 12 2.18 8.23 -4.70
CA GLY A 12 1.78 6.85 -4.46
C GLY A 12 0.97 6.29 -5.62
N TYR A 13 0.05 7.07 -6.14
CA TYR A 13 -0.76 6.65 -7.28
C TYR A 13 0.11 6.40 -8.52
N ASN A 14 1.05 7.31 -8.79
CA ASN A 14 1.95 7.16 -9.92
C ASN A 14 2.86 5.95 -9.78
N LEU A 15 3.33 5.68 -8.56
CA LEU A 15 4.13 4.49 -8.28
C LEU A 15 3.33 3.22 -8.55
N ALA A 16 2.06 3.20 -8.11
CA ALA A 16 1.18 2.06 -8.33
C ALA A 16 0.95 1.81 -9.83
N LEU A 17 0.70 2.87 -10.58
CA LEU A 17 0.52 2.76 -12.03
C LEU A 17 1.78 2.21 -12.71
N ASN A 18 2.94 2.72 -12.30
CA ASN A 18 4.21 2.29 -12.86
C ASN A 18 4.48 0.81 -12.58
N ALA A 19 4.22 0.37 -11.34
CA ALA A 19 4.38 -1.04 -10.98
C ALA A 19 3.44 -1.93 -11.77
N ARG A 20 2.18 -1.50 -11.92
CA ARG A 20 1.20 -2.23 -12.74
C ARG A 20 1.68 -2.39 -14.17
N ASP A 21 2.20 -1.30 -14.75
CA ASP A 21 2.66 -1.31 -16.13
C ASP A 21 3.87 -2.23 -16.35
N HIS A 22 4.62 -2.49 -15.29
CA HIS A 22 5.75 -3.42 -15.35
C HIS A 22 5.35 -4.86 -14.97
N GLY A 23 4.07 -5.15 -14.94
CA GLY A 23 3.57 -6.51 -14.74
C GLY A 23 3.40 -6.94 -13.29
N HIS A 24 3.51 -6.04 -12.35
CA HIS A 24 3.30 -6.36 -10.94
C HIS A 24 1.83 -6.23 -10.56
N GLU A 25 1.39 -7.09 -9.63
CA GLU A 25 0.08 -6.92 -9.02
C GLU A 25 0.24 -5.97 -7.84
N VAL A 26 -0.58 -4.93 -7.80
CA VAL A 26 -0.49 -3.92 -6.75
C VAL A 26 -1.77 -3.94 -5.93
N VAL A 27 -1.63 -4.22 -4.63
CA VAL A 27 -2.75 -4.13 -3.68
C VAL A 27 -2.65 -2.79 -2.99
N VAL A 28 -3.69 -1.98 -3.09
CA VAL A 28 -3.65 -0.59 -2.63
C VAL A 28 -4.65 -0.34 -1.51
N PHE A 29 -4.26 0.49 -0.56
CA PHE A 29 -5.12 1.02 0.48
C PHE A 29 -4.86 2.50 0.63
N ASN A 30 -5.91 3.26 0.88
CA ASN A 30 -5.83 4.69 1.15
C ASN A 30 -6.89 5.04 2.18
N ARG A 31 -6.60 6.02 3.03
CA ARG A 31 -7.55 6.46 4.05
C ARG A 31 -8.85 6.94 3.41
N THR A 32 -8.77 7.66 2.29
CA THR A 32 -9.93 8.05 1.50
C THR A 32 -10.26 6.92 0.54
N LEU A 33 -11.35 6.21 0.81
CA LEU A 33 -11.69 4.98 0.09
C LEU A 33 -12.08 5.21 -1.35
N GLU A 34 -12.52 6.41 -1.70
CA GLU A 34 -12.82 6.75 -3.10
C GLU A 34 -11.61 6.60 -4.00
N LYS A 35 -10.42 6.89 -3.47
CA LYS A 35 -9.19 6.72 -4.23
C LYS A 35 -8.86 5.25 -4.46
N VAL A 36 -9.24 4.39 -3.54
CA VAL A 36 -9.09 2.94 -3.72
C VAL A 36 -9.98 2.48 -4.88
N LYS A 37 -11.20 2.98 -4.94
CA LYS A 37 -12.12 2.64 -6.04
C LYS A 37 -11.58 3.10 -7.39
N GLU A 38 -10.99 4.29 -7.45
CA GLU A 38 -10.36 4.78 -8.66
C GLU A 38 -9.21 3.86 -9.10
N ALA A 39 -8.39 3.45 -8.16
CA ALA A 39 -7.27 2.56 -8.45
C ALA A 39 -7.74 1.21 -8.99
N GLU A 40 -8.84 0.69 -8.45
CA GLU A 40 -9.42 -0.56 -8.97
C GLU A 40 -9.80 -0.43 -10.45
N LYS A 41 -10.31 0.71 -10.85
CA LYS A 41 -10.66 0.97 -12.25
C LYS A 41 -9.42 0.99 -13.14
N GLN A 42 -8.26 1.24 -12.56
CA GLN A 42 -6.99 1.26 -13.28
C GLN A 42 -6.25 -0.08 -13.22
N GLY A 43 -6.91 -1.14 -12.75
CA GLY A 43 -6.34 -2.47 -12.76
C GLY A 43 -5.57 -2.86 -11.50
N MET A 44 -5.66 -2.07 -10.45
CA MET A 44 -5.06 -2.42 -9.17
C MET A 44 -6.05 -3.19 -8.30
N ILE A 45 -5.55 -3.86 -7.29
CA ILE A 45 -6.38 -4.62 -6.35
C ILE A 45 -6.68 -3.73 -5.16
N GLY A 46 -7.94 -3.41 -4.93
CA GLY A 46 -8.33 -2.54 -3.83
C GLY A 46 -8.42 -3.28 -2.51
N ALA A 47 -7.92 -2.65 -1.45
CA ALA A 47 -8.15 -3.09 -0.08
C ALA A 47 -8.79 -1.93 0.68
N TYR A 48 -9.78 -2.24 1.50
CA TYR A 48 -10.56 -1.22 2.21
C TYR A 48 -10.25 -1.19 3.70
N SER A 49 -9.22 -1.92 4.11
CA SER A 49 -8.67 -1.88 5.46
C SER A 49 -7.22 -2.38 5.39
N LEU A 50 -6.46 -2.11 6.45
CA LEU A 50 -5.08 -2.61 6.53
C LEU A 50 -5.07 -4.14 6.62
N GLU A 51 -6.03 -4.70 7.35
CA GLU A 51 -6.18 -6.15 7.47
C GLU A 51 -6.41 -6.78 6.09
N GLU A 52 -7.29 -6.18 5.31
CA GLU A 52 -7.57 -6.67 3.97
C GLU A 52 -6.35 -6.59 3.07
N LEU A 53 -5.59 -5.50 3.16
CA LEU A 53 -4.36 -5.34 2.39
C LEU A 53 -3.39 -6.48 2.69
N VAL A 54 -3.16 -6.75 3.97
CA VAL A 54 -2.23 -7.80 4.39
C VAL A 54 -2.71 -9.18 3.95
N LEU A 55 -4.02 -9.44 4.08
CA LEU A 55 -4.59 -10.72 3.67
C LEU A 55 -4.46 -10.96 2.16
N LYS A 56 -4.57 -9.92 1.38
CA LYS A 56 -4.45 -10.03 -0.09
C LYS A 56 -3.01 -10.17 -0.56
N LEU A 57 -2.05 -9.90 0.32
CA LEU A 57 -0.63 -10.10 0.04
C LEU A 57 -0.21 -11.44 0.61
N GLU A 58 0.14 -12.37 -0.24
CA GLU A 58 0.52 -13.72 0.18
C GLU A 58 2.03 -13.88 0.28
N GLY A 59 2.48 -14.79 1.15
CA GLY A 59 3.88 -15.09 1.30
C GLY A 59 4.64 -13.96 1.96
N ARG A 60 5.80 -13.65 1.44
CA ARG A 60 6.63 -12.57 1.93
C ARG A 60 6.09 -11.25 1.41
N ARG A 61 5.66 -10.39 2.31
CA ARG A 61 5.00 -9.14 1.95
C ARG A 61 5.98 -7.99 1.82
N VAL A 62 5.79 -7.17 0.79
CA VAL A 62 6.52 -5.92 0.62
C VAL A 62 5.47 -4.82 0.52
N ILE A 63 5.51 -3.89 1.46
CA ILE A 63 4.51 -2.82 1.54
C ILE A 63 5.20 -1.46 1.49
N TRP A 64 4.81 -0.65 0.52
CA TRP A 64 5.29 0.73 0.38
C TRP A 64 4.35 1.66 1.12
N LEU A 65 4.93 2.47 2.00
CA LEU A 65 4.22 3.50 2.74
C LEU A 65 4.43 4.84 2.06
N MET A 66 3.39 5.34 1.40
CA MET A 66 3.46 6.59 0.64
C MET A 66 2.56 7.66 1.28
N VAL A 67 2.57 7.72 2.60
CA VAL A 67 1.81 8.72 3.36
C VAL A 67 2.74 9.86 3.79
N PRO A 68 2.18 11.04 4.13
CA PRO A 68 3.01 12.15 4.59
C PRO A 68 3.82 11.77 5.82
N ALA A 69 5.04 12.29 5.90
CA ALA A 69 5.94 12.04 7.03
C ALA A 69 5.34 12.54 8.34
N GLY A 70 5.88 12.03 9.45
CA GLY A 70 5.47 12.43 10.79
C GLY A 70 4.47 11.46 11.41
N ASN A 71 3.51 11.99 12.16
CA ASN A 71 2.59 11.17 12.93
C ASN A 71 1.80 10.16 12.10
N SER A 72 1.48 10.52 10.85
CA SER A 72 0.74 9.62 9.96
C SER A 72 1.53 8.33 9.67
N VAL A 73 2.83 8.44 9.50
CA VAL A 73 3.70 7.28 9.27
C VAL A 73 3.74 6.41 10.52
N ASP A 74 3.96 7.02 11.69
CA ASP A 74 4.03 6.30 12.95
C ASP A 74 2.74 5.56 13.27
N GLU A 75 1.59 6.21 13.07
CA GLU A 75 0.30 5.58 13.27
C GLU A 75 0.11 4.38 12.35
N MET A 76 0.49 4.53 11.10
CA MET A 76 0.31 3.47 10.11
C MET A 76 1.19 2.27 10.45
N ILE A 77 2.45 2.52 10.81
CA ILE A 77 3.37 1.46 11.21
C ILE A 77 2.85 0.74 12.45
N SER A 78 2.36 1.48 13.44
CA SER A 78 1.80 0.90 14.66
C SER A 78 0.64 -0.05 14.37
N LYS A 79 -0.17 0.25 13.38
CA LYS A 79 -1.30 -0.58 13.00
C LYS A 79 -0.90 -1.77 12.14
N LEU A 80 0.15 -1.60 11.33
CA LEU A 80 0.62 -2.64 10.41
C LEU A 80 1.43 -3.74 11.10
N VAL A 81 2.35 -3.34 11.98
CA VAL A 81 3.31 -4.27 12.57
C VAL A 81 2.63 -5.52 13.18
N PRO A 82 1.53 -5.38 13.96
CA PRO A 82 0.86 -6.56 14.52
C PRO A 82 0.29 -7.51 13.47
N LEU A 83 0.10 -7.04 12.24
CA LEU A 83 -0.49 -7.84 11.17
C LEU A 83 0.56 -8.54 10.32
N LEU A 84 1.82 -8.19 10.48
CA LEU A 84 2.90 -8.65 9.62
C LEU A 84 3.70 -9.79 10.24
N ASN A 85 4.37 -10.53 9.37
CA ASN A 85 5.25 -11.61 9.77
C ASN A 85 6.70 -11.13 9.78
N LYS A 86 7.57 -11.96 10.38
CA LYS A 86 8.97 -11.64 10.60
C LYS A 86 9.75 -11.22 9.35
N HIS A 87 9.41 -11.79 8.20
CA HIS A 87 10.13 -11.53 6.95
C HIS A 87 9.46 -10.50 6.05
N ASP A 88 8.39 -9.88 6.52
CA ASP A 88 7.71 -8.85 5.75
C ASP A 88 8.50 -7.55 5.80
N ILE A 89 8.42 -6.77 4.75
CA ILE A 89 9.20 -5.55 4.60
C ILE A 89 8.27 -4.36 4.43
N ILE A 90 8.54 -3.30 5.20
CA ILE A 90 7.86 -2.02 5.01
C ILE A 90 8.91 -1.04 4.47
N ILE A 91 8.57 -0.39 3.37
CA ILE A 91 9.42 0.64 2.77
C ILE A 91 8.74 1.99 2.95
N ASP A 92 9.38 2.88 3.67
CA ASP A 92 8.88 4.23 3.86
C ASP A 92 9.35 5.09 2.68
N GLY A 93 8.47 5.29 1.73
CA GLY A 93 8.73 6.12 0.56
C GLY A 93 8.03 7.46 0.64
N GLY A 94 7.43 7.77 1.78
CA GLY A 94 6.73 9.03 1.95
C GLY A 94 7.69 10.21 1.95
N ASN A 95 7.17 11.32 1.47
CA ASN A 95 7.94 12.54 1.37
C ASN A 95 7.89 13.29 2.70
N SER A 96 9.02 13.63 3.20
CA SER A 96 9.13 14.44 4.43
C SER A 96 9.09 15.92 4.10
#